data_ac6bcc773bf22330f41b2c6752aab287
#
_entry.id   ac6bcc773bf22330f41b2c6752aab287
#
_cell.length_a   1.000
_cell.length_b   1.000
_cell.length_c   1.000
_cell.angle_alpha   90.00
_cell.angle_beta   90.00
_cell.angle_gamma   90.00
#
_symmetry.space_group_name_H-M   'P 1'
#
loop_
_entity.id
_entity.type
_entity.pdbx_description
1 polymer ?
#
loop_
_entity_poly.entity_id
_entity_poly.type
_entity_poly.pdbx_seq_one_letter_code
_entity_poly.pdbx_strand_id
1 'polypeptide(L)'
;SKVSLVSARGAGNTLAAKGEMVVDMARRTDSVIAINAGGFYDPDWNSMGGYPHGIVISKGKLLFDNKKAGVGGGIVGFDKNNKLILGRYTAQEAIKMGIRDAVEFGPYLIVNGKLSDMKGNGGWGEANRTAIGQRKDGIVLFLVLDGRRPLDKVPGASIVEVRDIMAK
;
A
#
# COMPACT_ATOMS: atom_id res chain seq x y z
N SER A 1 -4.35 19.01 4.05
CA SER A 1 -4.93 17.92 3.25
C SER A 1 -5.05 16.68 4.09
N LYS A 2 -6.07 15.87 3.87
CA LYS A 2 -6.33 14.63 4.61
C LYS A 2 -6.03 13.43 3.72
N VAL A 3 -5.22 12.50 4.23
CA VAL A 3 -5.05 11.19 3.59
C VAL A 3 -6.11 10.24 4.14
N SER A 4 -6.75 9.48 3.27
CA SER A 4 -7.76 8.49 3.66
C SER A 4 -7.62 7.24 2.82
N LEU A 5 -7.89 6.08 3.43
CA LEU A 5 -8.05 4.84 2.71
C LEU A 5 -9.48 4.71 2.17
N VAL A 6 -9.58 4.36 0.91
CA VAL A 6 -10.84 4.05 0.23
C VAL A 6 -10.84 2.58 -0.14
N SER A 7 -11.78 1.81 0.38
CA SER A 7 -11.96 0.42 -0.03
C SER A 7 -12.74 0.31 -1.32
N ALA A 8 -12.41 -0.67 -2.15
CA ALA A 8 -13.14 -0.98 -3.38
C ALA A 8 -14.60 -1.39 -3.07
N ARG A 9 -15.54 -0.93 -3.91
CA ARG A 9 -16.90 -1.48 -3.90
C ARG A 9 -16.86 -2.94 -4.37
N GLY A 10 -17.60 -3.80 -3.70
CA GLY A 10 -17.62 -5.23 -4.04
C GLY A 10 -16.41 -6.02 -3.50
N ALA A 11 -15.46 -5.39 -2.80
CA ALA A 11 -14.43 -6.13 -2.07
C ALA A 11 -15.07 -7.13 -1.09
N GLY A 12 -14.51 -8.31 -1.01
CA GLY A 12 -15.07 -9.41 -0.21
C GLY A 12 -14.04 -10.49 0.11
N ASN A 13 -14.53 -11.63 0.58
CA ASN A 13 -13.72 -12.72 1.12
C ASN A 13 -13.49 -13.86 0.13
N THR A 14 -13.70 -13.65 -1.15
CA THR A 14 -13.54 -14.67 -2.20
C THR A 14 -12.72 -14.14 -3.37
N LEU A 15 -12.06 -15.03 -4.10
CA LEU A 15 -11.32 -14.67 -5.32
C LEU A 15 -12.22 -14.05 -6.39
N ALA A 16 -13.51 -14.38 -6.38
CA ALA A 16 -14.50 -13.80 -7.30
C ALA A 16 -14.93 -12.39 -6.91
N ALA A 17 -14.55 -11.87 -5.73
CA ALA A 17 -14.84 -10.51 -5.34
C ALA A 17 -14.17 -9.54 -6.32
N LYS A 18 -14.96 -8.65 -6.90
CA LYS A 18 -14.50 -7.72 -7.93
C LYS A 18 -13.91 -6.48 -7.30
N GLY A 19 -12.69 -6.12 -7.71
CA GLY A 19 -12.05 -4.85 -7.36
C GLY A 19 -12.69 -3.66 -8.06
N GLU A 20 -12.16 -2.48 -7.77
CA GLU A 20 -12.58 -1.21 -8.37
C GLU A 20 -11.33 -0.47 -8.87
N MET A 21 -11.42 0.17 -10.01
CA MET A 21 -10.31 0.95 -10.54
C MET A 21 -10.05 2.18 -9.66
N VAL A 22 -8.77 2.53 -9.47
CA VAL A 22 -8.36 3.69 -8.65
C VAL A 22 -9.04 4.98 -9.16
N VAL A 23 -9.16 5.14 -10.47
CA VAL A 23 -9.81 6.31 -11.07
C VAL A 23 -11.29 6.43 -10.70
N ASP A 24 -12.00 5.31 -10.60
CA ASP A 24 -13.42 5.29 -10.23
C ASP A 24 -13.58 5.56 -8.73
N MET A 25 -12.68 4.98 -7.89
CA MET A 25 -12.61 5.31 -6.48
C MET A 25 -12.34 6.80 -6.24
N ALA A 26 -11.39 7.38 -6.98
CA ALA A 26 -11.07 8.81 -6.89
C ALA A 26 -12.27 9.68 -7.23
N ARG A 27 -12.95 9.40 -8.36
CA ARG A 27 -14.14 10.15 -8.80
C ARG A 27 -15.26 10.13 -7.76
N ARG A 28 -15.61 8.94 -7.23
CA ARG A 28 -16.73 8.83 -6.27
C ARG A 28 -16.42 9.37 -4.88
N THR A 29 -15.17 9.66 -4.57
CA THR A 29 -14.75 10.25 -3.28
C THR A 29 -14.28 11.69 -3.39
N ASP A 30 -14.40 12.28 -4.60
CA ASP A 30 -13.93 13.64 -4.90
C ASP A 30 -12.46 13.85 -4.43
N SER A 31 -11.62 12.86 -4.74
CA SER A 31 -10.22 12.87 -4.33
C SER A 31 -9.38 13.68 -5.31
N VAL A 32 -8.56 14.58 -4.79
CA VAL A 32 -7.62 15.40 -5.60
C VAL A 32 -6.50 14.53 -6.19
N ILE A 33 -6.04 13.54 -5.42
CA ILE A 33 -5.00 12.57 -5.81
C ILE A 33 -5.38 11.21 -5.23
N ALA A 34 -5.17 10.16 -6.00
CA ALA A 34 -5.33 8.79 -5.54
C ALA A 34 -4.26 7.87 -6.14
N ILE A 35 -3.82 6.91 -5.35
CA ILE A 35 -2.93 5.82 -5.77
C ILE A 35 -3.49 4.50 -5.23
N ASN A 36 -3.06 3.39 -5.83
CA ASN A 36 -3.33 2.08 -5.26
C ASN A 36 -2.57 1.90 -3.93
N ALA A 37 -3.16 1.12 -3.02
CA ALA A 37 -2.56 0.77 -1.74
C ALA A 37 -3.03 -0.63 -1.30
N GLY A 38 -2.21 -1.30 -0.46
CA GLY A 38 -2.46 -2.67 -0.07
C GLY A 38 -2.31 -3.66 -1.21
N GLY A 39 -2.29 -4.93 -0.87
CA GLY A 39 -2.30 -6.03 -1.82
C GLY A 39 -3.67 -6.68 -1.92
N PHE A 40 -3.80 -7.56 -2.89
CA PHE A 40 -4.94 -8.46 -3.01
C PHE A 40 -4.43 -9.89 -3.26
N TYR A 41 -5.23 -10.85 -2.89
CA TYR A 41 -4.88 -12.26 -3.04
C TYR A 41 -5.13 -12.72 -4.48
N ASP A 42 -4.08 -13.21 -5.12
CA ASP A 42 -4.10 -13.61 -6.53
C ASP A 42 -3.15 -14.79 -6.77
N PRO A 43 -3.50 -15.99 -6.28
CA PRO A 43 -2.60 -17.14 -6.28
C PRO A 43 -2.22 -17.63 -7.67
N ASP A 44 -3.12 -17.51 -8.64
CA ASP A 44 -2.94 -18.07 -10.00
C ASP A 44 -3.17 -17.02 -11.10
N TRP A 45 -3.00 -15.74 -10.78
CA TRP A 45 -3.22 -14.59 -11.69
C TRP A 45 -4.64 -14.53 -12.28
N ASN A 46 -5.63 -15.05 -11.55
CA ASN A 46 -7.03 -15.18 -11.99
C ASN A 46 -8.02 -14.49 -11.06
N SER A 47 -7.56 -13.79 -10.04
CA SER A 47 -8.46 -13.08 -9.13
C SER A 47 -9.05 -11.82 -9.78
N MET A 48 -10.19 -11.40 -9.26
CA MET A 48 -10.86 -10.16 -9.69
C MET A 48 -10.34 -8.91 -8.94
N GLY A 49 -9.28 -9.04 -8.13
CA GLY A 49 -8.64 -7.94 -7.40
C GLY A 49 -9.43 -7.39 -6.22
N GLY A 50 -10.53 -8.01 -5.83
CA GLY A 50 -11.39 -7.54 -4.73
C GLY A 50 -11.22 -8.27 -3.41
N TYR A 51 -10.35 -9.28 -3.33
CA TYR A 51 -10.03 -9.98 -2.08
C TYR A 51 -8.76 -9.38 -1.46
N PRO A 52 -8.87 -8.53 -0.42
CA PRO A 52 -7.71 -7.86 0.15
C PRO A 52 -6.72 -8.85 0.75
N HIS A 53 -5.47 -8.40 0.85
CA HIS A 53 -4.39 -9.11 1.49
C HIS A 53 -4.05 -8.45 2.82
N GLY A 54 -4.00 -9.26 3.91
CA GLY A 54 -3.66 -8.77 5.24
C GLY A 54 -4.75 -7.90 5.88
N ILE A 55 -4.33 -6.89 6.62
CA ILE A 55 -5.19 -6.02 7.40
C ILE A 55 -5.66 -4.82 6.57
N VAL A 56 -6.95 -4.50 6.66
CA VAL A 56 -7.53 -3.27 6.11
C VAL A 56 -8.33 -2.57 7.20
N ILE A 57 -7.87 -1.37 7.58
CA ILE A 57 -8.55 -0.49 8.55
C ILE A 57 -8.96 0.79 7.82
N SER A 58 -10.21 1.20 7.96
CA SER A 58 -10.67 2.49 7.46
C SER A 58 -11.55 3.20 8.48
N LYS A 59 -11.31 4.49 8.66
CA LYS A 59 -12.01 5.35 9.63
C LYS A 59 -12.00 4.76 11.05
N GLY A 60 -10.90 4.11 11.45
CA GLY A 60 -10.72 3.46 12.74
C GLY A 60 -11.46 2.14 12.93
N LYS A 61 -12.04 1.60 11.85
CA LYS A 61 -12.77 0.32 11.89
C LYS A 61 -12.01 -0.73 11.09
N LEU A 62 -11.91 -1.93 11.65
CA LEU A 62 -11.42 -3.09 10.92
C LEU A 62 -12.44 -3.49 9.85
N LEU A 63 -12.02 -3.43 8.59
CA LEU A 63 -12.83 -3.89 7.46
C LEU A 63 -12.48 -5.31 7.05
N PHE A 64 -11.20 -5.68 7.19
CA PHE A 64 -10.69 -6.97 6.76
C PHE A 64 -9.44 -7.36 7.55
N ASP A 65 -9.31 -8.64 7.89
CA ASP A 65 -8.12 -9.23 8.50
C ASP A 65 -7.96 -10.66 7.98
N ASN A 66 -7.02 -10.87 7.09
CA ASN A 66 -6.69 -12.20 6.59
C ASN A 66 -5.34 -12.68 7.14
N LYS A 67 -5.34 -13.21 8.35
CA LYS A 67 -4.15 -13.74 9.03
C LYS A 67 -3.40 -14.83 8.28
N LYS A 68 -4.05 -15.50 7.32
CA LYS A 68 -3.45 -16.60 6.55
C LYS A 68 -2.67 -16.10 5.32
N ALA A 69 -2.93 -14.91 4.86
CA ALA A 69 -2.39 -14.39 3.61
C ALA A 69 -1.11 -13.56 3.80
N GLY A 70 -0.48 -13.59 4.98
CA GLY A 70 0.67 -12.78 5.38
C GLY A 70 1.52 -12.25 4.23
N VAL A 71 1.26 -11.05 3.80
CA VAL A 71 2.16 -10.30 2.92
C VAL A 71 3.22 -9.74 3.83
N GLY A 72 4.36 -10.34 3.89
CA GLY A 72 5.44 -10.12 4.85
C GLY A 72 5.95 -8.70 5.13
N GLY A 73 5.09 -7.67 5.04
CA GLY A 73 5.46 -6.26 5.24
C GLY A 73 5.11 -5.72 6.61
N GLY A 74 3.86 -5.85 7.00
CA GLY A 74 3.26 -5.18 8.15
C GLY A 74 2.44 -3.96 7.74
N ILE A 75 1.93 -3.23 8.72
CA ILE A 75 0.98 -2.14 8.52
C ILE A 75 1.66 -0.89 7.97
N VAL A 76 1.02 -0.30 6.96
CA VAL A 76 1.24 1.06 6.47
C VAL A 76 -0.06 1.83 6.72
N GLY A 77 -0.04 2.79 7.62
CA GLY A 77 -1.26 3.48 8.01
C GLY A 77 -1.07 4.91 8.47
N PHE A 78 -2.16 5.63 8.61
CA PHE A 78 -2.20 6.99 9.14
C PHE A 78 -3.02 7.05 10.41
N ASP A 79 -2.52 7.76 11.41
CA ASP A 79 -3.26 8.08 12.62
C ASP A 79 -4.27 9.24 12.39
N LYS A 80 -4.98 9.61 13.44
CA LYS A 80 -5.94 10.75 13.43
C LYS A 80 -5.29 12.10 13.09
N ASN A 81 -3.98 12.24 13.30
CA ASN A 81 -3.22 13.45 13.04
C ASN A 81 -2.56 13.44 11.64
N ASN A 82 -2.89 12.46 10.81
CA ASN A 82 -2.28 12.20 9.50
C ASN A 82 -0.76 11.90 9.57
N LYS A 83 -0.31 11.32 10.68
CA LYS A 83 1.07 10.81 10.81
C LYS A 83 1.13 9.40 10.25
N LEU A 84 2.10 9.15 9.38
CA LEU A 84 2.38 7.82 8.83
C LEU A 84 2.97 6.92 9.92
N ILE A 85 2.38 5.76 10.09
CA ILE A 85 2.81 4.73 11.04
C ILE A 85 3.15 3.48 10.26
N LEU A 86 4.34 2.95 10.52
CA LEU A 86 4.82 1.69 9.98
C LEU A 86 5.11 0.73 11.13
N GLY A 87 4.75 -0.53 10.99
CA GLY A 87 5.08 -1.54 11.99
C GLY A 87 4.33 -2.86 11.79
N ARG A 88 4.79 -3.87 12.50
CA ARG A 88 4.14 -5.19 12.51
C ARG A 88 3.20 -5.24 13.72
N TYR A 89 1.96 -4.90 13.51
CA TYR A 89 0.91 -4.86 14.52
C TYR A 89 -0.25 -5.78 14.11
N THR A 90 -0.92 -6.33 15.09
CA THR A 90 -2.25 -6.91 14.88
C THR A 90 -3.27 -5.80 14.61
N ALA A 91 -4.41 -6.15 14.05
CA ALA A 91 -5.49 -5.18 13.81
C ALA A 91 -5.95 -4.51 15.11
N GLN A 92 -6.03 -5.27 16.20
CA GLN A 92 -6.43 -4.74 17.51
C GLN A 92 -5.41 -3.75 18.07
N GLU A 93 -4.10 -4.07 17.97
CA GLU A 93 -3.04 -3.15 18.41
C GLU A 93 -3.07 -1.86 17.59
N ALA A 94 -3.21 -1.96 16.27
CA ALA A 94 -3.29 -0.81 15.38
C ALA A 94 -4.46 0.11 15.73
N ILE A 95 -5.64 -0.44 15.97
CA ILE A 95 -6.82 0.33 16.37
C ILE A 95 -6.62 0.96 17.75
N LYS A 96 -6.08 0.21 18.73
CA LYS A 96 -5.76 0.73 20.07
C LYS A 96 -4.75 1.87 20.03
N MET A 97 -3.79 1.84 19.11
CA MET A 97 -2.82 2.93 18.86
C MET A 97 -3.44 4.17 18.20
N GLY A 98 -4.70 4.11 17.80
CA GLY A 98 -5.39 5.21 17.13
C GLY A 98 -5.08 5.32 15.63
N ILE A 99 -4.63 4.26 15.02
CA ILE A 99 -4.48 4.20 13.56
C ILE A 99 -5.87 4.29 12.93
N ARG A 100 -6.05 5.30 12.09
CA ARG A 100 -7.35 5.61 11.48
C ARG A 100 -7.57 4.83 10.19
N ASP A 101 -6.57 4.81 9.33
CA ASP A 101 -6.60 4.15 8.04
C ASP A 101 -5.31 3.36 7.88
N ALA A 102 -5.39 2.09 7.49
CA ALA A 102 -4.22 1.26 7.24
C ALA A 102 -4.50 0.13 6.27
N VAL A 103 -3.45 -0.27 5.58
CA VAL A 103 -3.34 -1.52 4.83
C VAL A 103 -2.10 -2.27 5.28
N GLU A 104 -2.03 -3.56 4.97
CA GLU A 104 -0.82 -4.34 5.15
C GLU A 104 -0.12 -4.50 3.80
N PHE A 105 1.14 -4.08 3.74
CA PHE A 105 1.99 -4.25 2.56
C PHE A 105 3.46 -3.99 2.90
N GLY A 106 4.37 -4.43 2.03
CA GLY A 106 5.81 -4.25 2.20
C GLY A 106 6.57 -4.27 0.88
N PRO A 107 7.88 -4.20 0.93
CA PRO A 107 8.74 -4.01 2.12
C PRO A 107 8.75 -2.55 2.61
N TYR A 108 9.13 -2.33 3.87
CA TYR A 108 9.44 -0.97 4.34
C TYR A 108 10.77 -0.53 3.72
N LEU A 109 10.75 0.62 3.07
CA LEU A 109 11.90 1.16 2.36
C LEU A 109 12.77 2.04 3.26
N ILE A 110 12.10 2.87 4.07
CA ILE A 110 12.72 3.83 4.97
C ILE A 110 11.91 3.85 6.27
N VAL A 111 12.55 3.66 7.40
CA VAL A 111 11.91 3.72 8.72
C VAL A 111 12.64 4.73 9.60
N ASN A 112 11.94 5.75 10.07
CA ASN A 112 12.51 6.82 10.90
C ASN A 112 13.76 7.46 10.28
N GLY A 113 13.76 7.68 8.96
CA GLY A 113 14.86 8.28 8.21
C GLY A 113 16.03 7.32 7.94
N LYS A 114 15.93 6.05 8.33
CA LYS A 114 16.96 5.05 8.05
C LYS A 114 16.52 4.19 6.87
N LEU A 115 17.40 4.03 5.90
CA LEU A 115 17.19 3.13 4.76
C LEU A 115 17.14 1.68 5.25
N SER A 116 16.22 0.90 4.73
CA SER A 116 16.22 -0.54 4.94
C SER A 116 17.39 -1.18 4.23
N ASP A 117 18.07 -2.11 4.89
CA ASP A 117 19.11 -2.91 4.27
C ASP A 117 18.49 -3.90 3.27
N MET A 118 18.90 -3.79 2.01
CA MET A 118 18.37 -4.59 0.90
C MET A 118 19.53 -5.05 0.03
N LYS A 119 19.60 -6.37 -0.22
CA LYS A 119 20.62 -6.94 -1.09
C LYS A 119 20.18 -6.90 -2.56
N GLY A 120 21.15 -6.66 -3.45
CA GLY A 120 20.91 -6.63 -4.90
C GLY A 120 19.82 -5.62 -5.29
N ASN A 121 18.84 -6.07 -6.05
CA ASN A 121 17.69 -5.26 -6.48
C ASN A 121 16.49 -5.29 -5.50
N GLY A 122 16.67 -5.86 -4.30
CA GLY A 122 15.60 -6.04 -3.32
C GLY A 122 14.74 -7.30 -3.52
N GLY A 123 15.12 -8.17 -4.47
CA GLY A 123 14.52 -9.50 -4.66
C GLY A 123 13.20 -9.55 -5.43
N TRP A 124 12.66 -8.41 -5.87
CA TRP A 124 11.35 -8.32 -6.55
C TRP A 124 11.45 -8.00 -8.05
N GLY A 125 12.67 -7.94 -8.60
CA GLY A 125 12.90 -7.58 -9.99
C GLY A 125 12.46 -6.15 -10.32
N GLU A 126 12.50 -5.83 -11.62
CA GLU A 126 12.00 -4.56 -12.16
C GLU A 126 10.51 -4.66 -12.48
N ALA A 127 9.74 -3.65 -12.09
CA ALA A 127 8.31 -3.57 -12.35
C ALA A 127 7.79 -2.13 -12.20
N ASN A 128 6.53 -1.92 -12.58
CA ASN A 128 5.77 -0.76 -12.13
C ASN A 128 5.71 -0.76 -10.60
N ARG A 129 5.85 0.42 -10.00
CA ARG A 129 5.91 0.57 -8.53
C ARG A 129 5.04 1.69 -8.04
N THR A 130 4.45 1.47 -6.87
CA THR A 130 3.79 2.50 -6.09
C THR A 130 4.42 2.51 -4.71
N ALA A 131 4.76 3.69 -4.21
CA ALA A 131 5.25 3.86 -2.85
C ALA A 131 4.59 5.07 -2.18
N ILE A 132 4.45 4.98 -0.86
CA ILE A 132 3.94 6.04 -0.01
C ILE A 132 4.97 6.34 1.07
N GLY A 133 5.16 7.62 1.35
CA GLY A 133 6.05 8.09 2.41
C GLY A 133 5.57 9.36 3.05
N GLN A 134 6.23 9.75 4.14
CA GLN A 134 5.98 11.02 4.79
C GLN A 134 7.30 11.64 5.23
N ARG A 135 7.50 12.89 4.87
CA ARG A 135 8.63 13.71 5.31
C ARG A 135 8.44 14.16 6.77
N LYS A 136 9.54 14.59 7.40
CA LYS A 136 9.52 15.09 8.79
C LYS A 136 8.62 16.31 9.00
N ASP A 137 8.42 17.12 7.95
CA ASP A 137 7.51 18.28 7.95
C ASP A 137 6.03 17.92 7.74
N GLY A 138 5.73 16.62 7.63
CA GLY A 138 4.38 16.10 7.49
C GLY A 138 3.88 15.98 6.05
N ILE A 139 4.65 16.41 5.05
CA ILE A 139 4.28 16.27 3.64
C ILE A 139 4.25 14.78 3.28
N VAL A 140 3.12 14.34 2.74
CA VAL A 140 2.94 12.97 2.25
C VAL A 140 3.41 12.89 0.80
N LEU A 141 4.18 11.87 0.51
CA LEU A 141 4.73 11.58 -0.81
C LEU A 141 4.02 10.38 -1.41
N PHE A 142 3.56 10.52 -2.63
CA PHE A 142 3.07 9.43 -3.47
C PHE A 142 3.98 9.27 -4.67
N LEU A 143 4.63 8.12 -4.77
CA LEU A 143 5.46 7.77 -5.92
C LEU A 143 4.74 6.71 -6.75
N VAL A 144 4.60 6.95 -8.04
CA VAL A 144 4.11 5.98 -9.01
C VAL A 144 5.12 5.91 -10.16
N LEU A 145 5.61 4.73 -10.43
CA LEU A 145 6.54 4.44 -11.53
C LEU A 145 5.88 3.46 -12.49
N ASP A 146 5.93 3.78 -13.76
CA ASP A 146 5.51 2.88 -14.83
C ASP A 146 6.52 1.75 -15.02
N GLY A 147 6.11 0.65 -15.61
CA GLY A 147 7.00 -0.49 -15.82
C GLY A 147 6.34 -1.67 -16.50
N ARG A 148 7.14 -2.70 -16.81
CA ARG A 148 6.72 -3.90 -17.52
C ARG A 148 6.12 -3.61 -18.88
N ARG A 149 6.64 -2.59 -19.57
CA ARG A 149 6.23 -2.20 -20.92
C ARG A 149 7.39 -2.45 -21.90
N PRO A 150 7.63 -3.69 -22.30
CA PRO A 150 8.82 -4.05 -23.09
C PRO A 150 8.84 -3.38 -24.47
N LEU A 151 7.69 -3.17 -25.10
CA LEU A 151 7.59 -2.51 -26.38
C LEU A 151 8.02 -1.03 -26.33
N ASP A 152 7.79 -0.37 -25.18
CA ASP A 152 8.18 1.02 -24.96
C ASP A 152 9.57 1.12 -24.30
N LYS A 153 10.24 0.01 -24.06
CA LYS A 153 11.52 -0.07 -23.33
C LYS A 153 11.46 0.55 -21.94
N VAL A 154 10.35 0.36 -21.26
CA VAL A 154 10.11 0.81 -19.88
C VAL A 154 10.08 -0.42 -18.97
N PRO A 155 11.22 -0.84 -18.39
CA PRO A 155 11.27 -2.03 -17.54
C PRO A 155 10.60 -1.80 -16.19
N GLY A 156 10.61 -0.58 -15.70
CA GLY A 156 10.19 -0.18 -14.36
C GLY A 156 11.37 0.02 -13.43
N ALA A 157 11.15 -0.16 -12.14
CA ALA A 157 12.17 0.01 -11.12
C ALA A 157 12.25 -1.20 -10.18
N SER A 158 13.45 -1.45 -9.67
CA SER A 158 13.70 -2.35 -8.55
C SER A 158 13.22 -1.71 -7.24
N ILE A 159 13.08 -2.50 -6.19
CA ILE A 159 12.74 -1.98 -4.86
C ILE A 159 13.83 -1.08 -4.29
N VAL A 160 15.10 -1.37 -4.58
CA VAL A 160 16.23 -0.55 -4.14
C VAL A 160 16.19 0.83 -4.80
N GLU A 161 15.93 0.91 -6.11
CA GLU A 161 15.78 2.19 -6.81
C GLU A 161 14.62 3.00 -6.25
N VAL A 162 13.47 2.37 -5.97
CA VAL A 162 12.34 3.04 -5.31
C VAL A 162 12.73 3.58 -3.94
N ARG A 163 13.44 2.79 -3.13
CA ARG A 163 13.98 3.26 -1.84
C ARG A 163 14.85 4.49 -2.01
N ASP A 164 15.77 4.46 -2.96
CA ASP A 164 16.75 5.52 -3.17
C ASP A 164 16.10 6.80 -3.75
N ILE A 165 15.04 6.66 -4.56
CA ILE A 165 14.22 7.80 -5.00
C ILE A 165 13.48 8.42 -3.82
N MET A 166 12.86 7.60 -2.96
CA MET A 166 12.10 8.09 -1.80
C MET A 166 12.98 8.69 -0.69
N ALA A 167 14.29 8.49 -0.76
CA ALA A 167 15.27 9.03 0.20
C ALA A 167 15.77 10.43 -0.14
N LYS A 168 15.56 10.91 -1.36
CA LYS A 168 15.96 12.24 -1.86
C LYS A 168 14.97 13.32 -1.45
#